data_a311ef914cb2d59954ab9dcd51c176aa
#
_entry.id   a311ef914cb2d59954ab9dcd51c176aa
#
_cell.length_a   1.000
_cell.length_b   1.000
_cell.length_c   1.000
_cell.angle_alpha   90.00
_cell.angle_beta   90.00
_cell.angle_gamma   90.00
#
_symmetry.space_group_name_H-M   'P 1'
#
loop_
_entity.id
_entity.type
_entity.pdbx_description
1 polymer ?
#
loop_
_entity_poly.entity_id
_entity_poly.type
_entity_poly.pdbx_seq_one_letter_code
_entity_poly.pdbx_strand_id
1 'polypeptide(L)'
;MSQVIPEETLNQIQSQANIVDIISQYVSLKKRGKNYFGHCPFHDERTPSFSVTEEKQLYHCFSCGRGGSVFSFISEIEGLSFVESVAKVAELAQIPFENKYSISKPSVQDTHQPLITAHEKAAEFYQHVLLQTRGGEKALDYLQNRGYTLETIQTFKMGLALKDRTYVTNLMKQIPLTPQQMEESGLFIARNDDFIDRFYHRIMIPLRNEQGKVIAFSGRILPNDEEMVDEQEAKYLNSSETPIFNKRQFLFNYDLAKSAIRKSGQVVL
;
A
#
# COMPACT_ATOMS: atom_id res chain seq x y z
N MET A 1 -21.65 7.93 -17.73
CA MET A 1 -22.51 6.90 -17.10
C MET A 1 -21.62 5.69 -16.82
N SER A 2 -21.38 5.39 -15.56
CA SER A 2 -20.54 4.23 -15.16
C SER A 2 -21.34 2.95 -15.45
N GLN A 3 -20.92 2.19 -16.42
CA GLN A 3 -21.51 0.88 -16.70
C GLN A 3 -20.94 -0.11 -15.69
N VAL A 4 -21.74 -0.51 -14.71
CA VAL A 4 -21.46 -1.65 -13.84
C VAL A 4 -21.56 -2.91 -14.70
N ILE A 5 -20.63 -3.86 -14.52
CA ILE A 5 -20.73 -5.16 -15.19
C ILE A 5 -22.08 -5.81 -14.82
N PRO A 6 -22.96 -6.14 -15.77
CA PRO A 6 -24.22 -6.78 -15.45
C PRO A 6 -24.02 -8.10 -14.71
N GLU A 7 -24.89 -8.39 -13.75
CA GLU A 7 -24.82 -9.63 -12.96
C GLU A 7 -24.90 -10.89 -13.86
N GLU A 8 -25.67 -10.80 -14.94
CA GLU A 8 -25.73 -11.89 -15.95
C GLU A 8 -24.36 -12.17 -16.59
N THR A 9 -23.59 -11.12 -16.90
CA THR A 9 -22.25 -11.27 -17.48
C THR A 9 -21.29 -11.89 -16.46
N LEU A 10 -21.36 -11.47 -15.19
CA LEU A 10 -20.56 -12.05 -14.11
C LEU A 10 -20.89 -13.54 -13.93
N ASN A 11 -22.18 -13.88 -13.87
CA ASN A 11 -22.66 -15.24 -13.75
C ASN A 11 -22.26 -16.10 -14.95
N GLN A 12 -22.33 -15.54 -16.17
CA GLN A 12 -21.88 -16.23 -17.38
C GLN A 12 -20.39 -16.55 -17.32
N ILE A 13 -19.53 -15.58 -16.99
CA ILE A 13 -18.09 -15.80 -16.89
C ILE A 13 -17.80 -16.80 -15.77
N GLN A 14 -18.41 -16.64 -14.59
CA GLN A 14 -18.19 -17.54 -13.46
C GLN A 14 -18.65 -18.98 -13.74
N SER A 15 -19.72 -19.17 -14.50
CA SER A 15 -20.21 -20.52 -14.86
C SER A 15 -19.34 -21.22 -15.90
N GLN A 16 -18.66 -20.47 -16.76
CA GLN A 16 -17.79 -21.01 -17.81
C GLN A 16 -16.33 -21.12 -17.35
N ALA A 17 -15.92 -20.30 -16.39
CA ALA A 17 -14.58 -20.29 -15.83
C ALA A 17 -14.47 -21.31 -14.69
N ASN A 18 -13.78 -22.44 -14.92
CA ASN A 18 -13.52 -23.41 -13.85
C ASN A 18 -12.48 -22.84 -12.88
N ILE A 19 -12.87 -22.63 -11.62
CA ILE A 19 -11.99 -22.09 -10.58
C ILE A 19 -10.74 -22.95 -10.35
N VAL A 20 -10.85 -24.29 -10.51
CA VAL A 20 -9.71 -25.20 -10.32
C VAL A 20 -8.67 -24.99 -11.41
N ASP A 21 -9.10 -24.85 -12.66
CA ASP A 21 -8.21 -24.67 -13.82
C ASP A 21 -7.46 -23.35 -13.73
N ILE A 22 -8.15 -22.27 -13.31
CA ILE A 22 -7.55 -20.97 -13.16
C ILE A 22 -6.57 -20.95 -11.98
N ILE A 23 -6.99 -21.42 -10.80
CA ILE A 23 -6.13 -21.42 -9.61
C ILE A 23 -4.94 -22.35 -9.78
N SER A 24 -5.07 -23.44 -10.54
CA SER A 24 -3.97 -24.37 -10.83
C SER A 24 -2.80 -23.72 -11.59
N GLN A 25 -3.02 -22.59 -12.25
CA GLN A 25 -1.94 -21.84 -12.91
C GLN A 25 -1.03 -21.10 -11.89
N TYR A 26 -1.52 -20.86 -10.67
CA TYR A 26 -0.81 -20.16 -9.60
C TYR A 26 -0.41 -21.07 -8.44
N VAL A 27 -1.19 -22.13 -8.20
CA VAL A 27 -1.04 -23.01 -7.03
C VAL A 27 -1.07 -24.47 -7.47
N SER A 28 -0.08 -25.24 -7.05
CA SER A 28 -0.09 -26.69 -7.29
C SER A 28 -1.19 -27.36 -6.44
N LEU A 29 -2.29 -27.74 -7.08
CA LEU A 29 -3.45 -28.36 -6.45
C LEU A 29 -3.41 -29.87 -6.56
N LYS A 30 -3.79 -30.57 -5.48
CA LYS A 30 -3.96 -32.04 -5.44
C LYS A 30 -5.39 -32.38 -5.06
N LYS A 31 -6.06 -33.20 -5.85
CA LYS A 31 -7.44 -33.65 -5.59
C LYS A 31 -7.48 -34.57 -4.36
N ARG A 32 -8.38 -34.26 -3.43
CA ARG A 32 -8.68 -35.08 -2.27
C ARG A 32 -10.20 -35.14 -2.07
N GLY A 33 -10.82 -36.24 -2.44
CA GLY A 33 -12.28 -36.41 -2.46
C GLY A 33 -12.94 -35.45 -3.45
N LYS A 34 -13.85 -34.60 -2.97
CA LYS A 34 -14.56 -33.59 -3.78
C LYS A 34 -13.84 -32.27 -3.92
N ASN A 35 -12.76 -32.03 -3.15
CA ASN A 35 -12.03 -30.77 -3.12
C ASN A 35 -10.59 -30.94 -3.61
N TYR A 36 -9.97 -29.79 -3.93
CA TYR A 36 -8.56 -29.69 -4.28
C TYR A 36 -7.82 -28.96 -3.18
N PHE A 37 -6.60 -29.39 -2.84
CA PHE A 37 -5.79 -28.81 -1.78
C PHE A 37 -4.40 -28.42 -2.29
N GLY A 38 -3.87 -27.31 -1.79
CA GLY A 38 -2.53 -26.82 -2.09
C GLY A 38 -1.98 -25.95 -0.96
N HIS A 39 -0.76 -25.46 -1.14
CA HIS A 39 -0.20 -24.42 -0.27
C HIS A 39 -0.82 -23.06 -0.62
N CYS A 40 -1.19 -22.31 0.40
CA CYS A 40 -1.80 -21.00 0.20
C CYS A 40 -0.78 -20.00 -0.41
N PRO A 41 -1.13 -19.30 -1.49
CA PRO A 41 -0.23 -18.34 -2.11
C PRO A 41 -0.17 -17.00 -1.33
N PHE A 42 -1.06 -16.82 -0.36
CA PHE A 42 -1.21 -15.56 0.38
C PHE A 42 -0.48 -15.54 1.73
N HIS A 43 0.11 -16.67 2.16
CA HIS A 43 0.92 -16.77 3.35
C HIS A 43 1.83 -18.01 3.29
N ASP A 44 2.95 -17.96 4.00
CA ASP A 44 3.87 -19.09 4.11
C ASP A 44 3.30 -20.17 5.02
N GLU A 45 3.26 -21.42 4.55
CA GLU A 45 2.81 -22.57 5.33
C GLU A 45 3.58 -23.84 4.99
N ARG A 46 3.67 -24.76 5.95
CA ARG A 46 4.34 -26.05 5.76
C ARG A 46 3.37 -27.16 5.35
N THR A 47 2.10 -27.02 5.70
CA THR A 47 1.05 -28.01 5.43
C THR A 47 -0.02 -27.38 4.56
N PRO A 48 -0.47 -28.04 3.48
CA PRO A 48 -1.49 -27.51 2.60
C PRO A 48 -2.80 -27.22 3.34
N SER A 49 -3.19 -25.97 3.46
CA SER A 49 -4.44 -25.52 4.07
C SER A 49 -5.38 -24.80 3.10
N PHE A 50 -4.93 -24.58 1.89
CA PHE A 50 -5.71 -23.93 0.84
C PHE A 50 -6.58 -24.95 0.13
N SER A 51 -7.90 -24.77 0.18
CA SER A 51 -8.90 -25.67 -0.40
C SER A 51 -9.67 -24.97 -1.51
N VAL A 52 -9.88 -25.68 -2.63
CA VAL A 52 -10.73 -25.23 -3.73
C VAL A 52 -11.86 -26.24 -3.92
N THR A 53 -13.09 -25.76 -3.88
CA THR A 53 -14.30 -26.56 -4.09
C THR A 53 -14.86 -26.26 -5.47
N GLU A 54 -14.68 -27.18 -6.39
CA GLU A 54 -15.11 -27.04 -7.77
C GLU A 54 -16.64 -26.91 -7.89
N GLU A 55 -17.39 -27.72 -7.15
CA GLU A 55 -18.88 -27.71 -7.16
C GLU A 55 -19.45 -26.35 -6.72
N LYS A 56 -18.78 -25.66 -5.77
CA LYS A 56 -19.22 -24.37 -5.25
C LYS A 56 -18.56 -23.18 -5.95
N GLN A 57 -17.54 -23.40 -6.79
CA GLN A 57 -16.72 -22.37 -7.42
C GLN A 57 -16.13 -21.38 -6.41
N LEU A 58 -15.65 -21.93 -5.26
CA LEU A 58 -15.08 -21.15 -4.16
C LEU A 58 -13.74 -21.75 -3.72
N TYR A 59 -12.85 -20.86 -3.25
CA TYR A 59 -11.67 -21.26 -2.49
C TYR A 59 -11.78 -20.82 -1.03
N HIS A 60 -11.06 -21.49 -0.15
CA HIS A 60 -10.93 -21.12 1.25
C HIS A 60 -9.60 -21.64 1.81
N CYS A 61 -8.87 -20.80 2.51
CA CYS A 61 -7.70 -21.20 3.27
C CYS A 61 -8.03 -21.34 4.75
N PHE A 62 -7.91 -22.55 5.29
CA PHE A 62 -8.21 -22.84 6.70
C PHE A 62 -7.18 -22.26 7.68
N SER A 63 -6.02 -21.84 7.20
CA SER A 63 -4.95 -21.26 8.04
C SER A 63 -5.07 -19.75 8.17
N CYS A 64 -5.24 -19.01 7.06
CA CYS A 64 -5.32 -17.54 7.09
C CYS A 64 -6.74 -16.98 6.96
N GLY A 65 -7.77 -17.83 6.76
CA GLY A 65 -9.17 -17.43 6.66
C GLY A 65 -9.56 -16.76 5.33
N ARG A 66 -8.64 -16.57 4.38
CA ARG A 66 -8.96 -16.01 3.06
C ARG A 66 -9.81 -16.98 2.26
N GLY A 67 -10.78 -16.43 1.55
CA GLY A 67 -11.67 -17.22 0.71
C GLY A 67 -12.54 -16.34 -0.17
N GLY A 68 -13.10 -16.93 -1.23
CA GLY A 68 -13.96 -16.23 -2.16
C GLY A 68 -14.11 -16.92 -3.50
N SER A 69 -14.57 -16.17 -4.51
CA SER A 69 -14.72 -16.65 -5.89
C SER A 69 -13.39 -16.56 -6.66
N VAL A 70 -13.40 -17.04 -7.89
CA VAL A 70 -12.26 -16.92 -8.81
C VAL A 70 -11.85 -15.45 -9.03
N PHE A 71 -12.82 -14.53 -9.06
CA PHE A 71 -12.55 -13.10 -9.22
C PHE A 71 -11.80 -12.54 -7.99
N SER A 72 -12.23 -12.90 -6.78
CA SER A 72 -11.54 -12.51 -5.55
C SER A 72 -10.12 -13.07 -5.50
N PHE A 73 -9.91 -14.31 -5.96
CA PHE A 73 -8.58 -14.90 -6.02
C PHE A 73 -7.65 -14.13 -6.94
N ILE A 74 -8.08 -13.86 -8.18
CA ILE A 74 -7.28 -13.11 -9.18
C ILE A 74 -7.03 -11.67 -8.72
N SER A 75 -8.04 -11.02 -8.14
CA SER A 75 -7.89 -9.68 -7.57
C SER A 75 -6.80 -9.61 -6.48
N GLU A 76 -6.77 -10.61 -5.58
CA GLU A 76 -5.80 -10.66 -4.48
C GLU A 76 -4.40 -11.07 -4.93
N ILE A 77 -4.27 -12.04 -5.86
CA ILE A 77 -2.97 -12.58 -6.26
C ILE A 77 -2.21 -11.64 -7.20
N GLU A 78 -2.92 -10.96 -8.10
CA GLU A 78 -2.33 -10.04 -9.08
C GLU A 78 -2.47 -8.56 -8.68
N GLY A 79 -3.17 -8.26 -7.58
CA GLY A 79 -3.39 -6.88 -7.12
C GLY A 79 -4.31 -6.07 -8.03
N LEU A 80 -5.26 -6.73 -8.71
CA LEU A 80 -6.16 -6.12 -9.69
C LEU A 80 -7.45 -5.61 -9.05
N SER A 81 -8.06 -4.59 -9.66
CA SER A 81 -9.43 -4.18 -9.35
C SER A 81 -10.43 -5.30 -9.71
N PHE A 82 -11.67 -5.21 -9.19
CA PHE A 82 -12.69 -6.20 -9.50
C PHE A 82 -12.96 -6.31 -11.01
N VAL A 83 -13.07 -5.19 -11.73
CA VAL A 83 -13.32 -5.18 -13.19
C VAL A 83 -12.15 -5.82 -13.95
N GLU A 84 -10.92 -5.49 -13.56
CA GLU A 84 -9.71 -6.10 -14.15
C GLU A 84 -9.63 -7.59 -13.84
N SER A 85 -10.00 -8.01 -12.63
CA SER A 85 -10.02 -9.43 -12.28
C SER A 85 -11.06 -10.20 -13.10
N VAL A 86 -12.23 -9.61 -13.39
CA VAL A 86 -13.23 -10.21 -14.28
C VAL A 86 -12.70 -10.34 -15.71
N ALA A 87 -12.05 -9.29 -16.24
CA ALA A 87 -11.42 -9.34 -17.56
C ALA A 87 -10.31 -10.38 -17.63
N LYS A 88 -9.48 -10.46 -16.58
CA LYS A 88 -8.39 -11.46 -16.48
C LYS A 88 -8.90 -12.89 -16.39
N VAL A 89 -9.94 -13.12 -15.61
CA VAL A 89 -10.60 -14.45 -15.54
C VAL A 89 -11.19 -14.83 -16.89
N ALA A 90 -11.85 -13.91 -17.59
CA ALA A 90 -12.38 -14.16 -18.93
C ALA A 90 -11.26 -14.49 -19.93
N GLU A 91 -10.13 -13.77 -19.87
CA GLU A 91 -8.92 -14.06 -20.67
C GLU A 91 -8.39 -15.46 -20.40
N LEU A 92 -8.16 -15.81 -19.13
CA LEU A 92 -7.62 -17.12 -18.71
C LEU A 92 -8.55 -18.28 -19.06
N ALA A 93 -9.86 -18.04 -19.03
CA ALA A 93 -10.89 -19.02 -19.42
C ALA A 93 -11.21 -19.02 -20.92
N GLN A 94 -10.56 -18.16 -21.72
CA GLN A 94 -10.79 -17.98 -23.16
C GLN A 94 -12.25 -17.63 -23.49
N ILE A 95 -12.91 -16.87 -22.60
CA ILE A 95 -14.27 -16.40 -22.77
C ILE A 95 -14.24 -15.04 -23.47
N PRO A 96 -14.96 -14.84 -24.59
CA PRO A 96 -15.05 -13.52 -25.21
C PRO A 96 -15.66 -12.51 -24.23
N PHE A 97 -14.86 -11.56 -23.79
CA PHE A 97 -15.29 -10.47 -22.92
C PHE A 97 -14.88 -9.15 -23.55
N GLU A 98 -15.85 -8.42 -24.10
CA GLU A 98 -15.59 -7.07 -24.56
C GLU A 98 -15.50 -6.18 -23.33
N ASN A 99 -14.32 -5.66 -23.05
CA ASN A 99 -14.07 -4.75 -21.93
C ASN A 99 -14.70 -3.36 -22.22
N LYS A 100 -16.02 -3.33 -22.47
CA LYS A 100 -16.82 -2.10 -22.58
C LYS A 100 -17.05 -1.44 -21.20
N TYR A 101 -16.71 -2.17 -20.16
CA TYR A 101 -16.86 -1.75 -18.77
C TYR A 101 -15.59 -1.08 -18.25
N SER A 102 -14.80 -0.52 -19.17
CA SER A 102 -13.63 0.25 -18.79
C SER A 102 -14.02 1.37 -17.85
N ILE A 103 -13.65 1.16 -16.60
CA ILE A 103 -13.10 2.21 -15.72
C ILE A 103 -13.79 3.57 -15.89
N SER A 104 -14.99 3.69 -15.35
CA SER A 104 -15.57 5.00 -15.12
C SER A 104 -16.30 5.11 -13.79
N LYS A 105 -15.71 4.56 -12.78
CA LYS A 105 -15.43 5.10 -11.47
C LYS A 105 -14.13 4.40 -11.04
N PRO A 106 -13.06 5.15 -10.80
CA PRO A 106 -11.92 4.56 -10.13
C PRO A 106 -12.48 3.88 -8.88
N SER A 107 -12.09 2.64 -8.63
CA SER A 107 -12.32 2.04 -7.31
C SER A 107 -11.79 3.04 -6.29
N VAL A 108 -12.27 3.00 -5.06
CA VAL A 108 -11.71 3.86 -4.00
C VAL A 108 -10.18 3.70 -3.95
N GLN A 109 -9.65 2.54 -4.36
CA GLN A 109 -8.22 2.28 -4.54
C GLN A 109 -7.62 3.03 -5.74
N ASP A 110 -8.33 3.13 -6.89
CA ASP A 110 -7.80 3.84 -8.07
C ASP A 110 -7.82 5.37 -7.86
N THR A 111 -8.80 5.91 -7.15
CA THR A 111 -8.82 7.33 -6.77
C THR A 111 -7.69 7.70 -5.82
N HIS A 112 -7.24 6.75 -4.99
CA HIS A 112 -6.19 6.97 -4.01
C HIS A 112 -4.79 6.63 -4.53
N GLN A 113 -4.66 5.94 -5.66
CA GLN A 113 -3.35 5.55 -6.21
C GLN A 113 -2.42 6.74 -6.48
N PRO A 114 -2.88 7.89 -7.03
CA PRO A 114 -2.02 9.06 -7.16
C PRO A 114 -1.48 9.57 -5.81
N LEU A 115 -2.30 9.56 -4.75
CA LEU A 115 -1.89 9.96 -3.41
C LEU A 115 -0.85 9.00 -2.83
N ILE A 116 -1.05 7.69 -2.99
CA ILE A 116 -0.09 6.66 -2.56
C ILE A 116 1.23 6.83 -3.32
N THR A 117 1.17 7.02 -4.65
CA THR A 117 2.36 7.26 -5.47
C THR A 117 3.14 8.49 -5.01
N ALA A 118 2.45 9.58 -4.68
CA ALA A 118 3.07 10.79 -4.16
C ALA A 118 3.78 10.53 -2.82
N HIS A 119 3.16 9.78 -1.90
CA HIS A 119 3.78 9.44 -0.61
C HIS A 119 5.00 8.52 -0.77
N GLU A 120 4.94 7.51 -1.65
CA GLU A 120 6.10 6.65 -1.95
C GLU A 120 7.27 7.47 -2.52
N LYS A 121 7.00 8.38 -3.46
CA LYS A 121 8.01 9.27 -4.04
C LYS A 121 8.60 10.26 -3.03
N ALA A 122 7.76 10.80 -2.16
CA ALA A 122 8.23 11.65 -1.05
C ALA A 122 9.12 10.85 -0.09
N ALA A 123 8.76 9.61 0.25
CA ALA A 123 9.56 8.75 1.11
C ALA A 123 10.91 8.39 0.48
N GLU A 124 10.94 8.03 -0.82
CA GLU A 124 12.17 7.78 -1.58
C GLU A 124 13.09 9.03 -1.55
N PHE A 125 12.51 10.20 -1.80
CA PHE A 125 13.25 11.47 -1.77
C PHE A 125 13.84 11.76 -0.39
N TYR A 126 13.03 11.69 0.68
CA TYR A 126 13.50 11.94 2.04
C TYR A 126 14.60 10.95 2.46
N GLN A 127 14.47 9.67 2.11
CA GLN A 127 15.50 8.68 2.39
C GLN A 127 16.77 8.94 1.61
N HIS A 128 16.67 9.31 0.33
CA HIS A 128 17.83 9.70 -0.49
C HIS A 128 18.55 10.90 0.14
N VAL A 129 17.81 11.93 0.58
CA VAL A 129 18.41 13.10 1.23
C VAL A 129 19.17 12.69 2.48
N LEU A 130 18.59 11.83 3.34
CA LEU A 130 19.23 11.39 4.58
C LEU A 130 20.49 10.58 4.33
N LEU A 131 20.46 9.64 3.37
CA LEU A 131 21.52 8.63 3.21
C LEU A 131 22.57 8.99 2.15
N GLN A 132 22.24 9.85 1.18
CA GLN A 132 23.05 10.05 -0.02
C GLN A 132 23.49 11.49 -0.24
N THR A 133 23.13 12.43 0.65
CA THR A 133 23.49 13.82 0.47
C THR A 133 24.22 14.39 1.69
N ARG A 134 25.06 15.43 1.47
CA ARG A 134 25.71 16.16 2.56
C ARG A 134 24.70 16.81 3.53
N GLY A 135 23.52 17.19 3.03
CA GLY A 135 22.46 17.74 3.86
C GLY A 135 21.92 16.75 4.89
N GLY A 136 22.11 15.44 4.67
CA GLY A 136 21.68 14.38 5.56
C GLY A 136 22.65 14.01 6.68
N GLU A 137 23.92 14.37 6.55
CA GLU A 137 25.00 13.91 7.48
C GLU A 137 24.66 14.17 8.96
N LYS A 138 24.29 15.40 9.33
CA LYS A 138 23.94 15.76 10.72
C LYS A 138 22.75 14.94 11.26
N ALA A 139 21.75 14.69 10.41
CA ALA A 139 20.57 13.92 10.79
C ALA A 139 20.89 12.44 10.93
N LEU A 140 21.74 11.90 10.06
CA LEU A 140 22.23 10.53 10.13
C LEU A 140 23.05 10.29 11.39
N ASP A 141 24.02 11.17 11.69
CA ASP A 141 24.81 11.13 12.91
C ASP A 141 23.91 11.19 14.16
N TYR A 142 22.91 12.08 14.16
CA TYR A 142 21.95 12.15 15.24
C TYR A 142 21.19 10.83 15.45
N LEU A 143 20.72 10.19 14.38
CA LEU A 143 20.04 8.91 14.47
C LEU A 143 20.96 7.78 14.98
N GLN A 144 22.19 7.73 14.48
CA GLN A 144 23.19 6.73 14.92
C GLN A 144 23.56 6.93 16.39
N ASN A 145 23.77 8.16 16.84
CA ASN A 145 24.03 8.48 18.26
C ASN A 145 22.83 8.15 19.18
N ARG A 146 21.63 8.06 18.62
CA ARG A 146 20.43 7.56 19.31
C ARG A 146 20.31 6.04 19.32
N GLY A 147 21.26 5.32 18.73
CA GLY A 147 21.30 3.87 18.68
C GLY A 147 20.60 3.24 17.49
N TYR A 148 20.13 4.03 16.50
CA TYR A 148 19.57 3.47 15.27
C TYR A 148 20.70 2.97 14.37
N THR A 149 20.66 1.69 14.01
CA THR A 149 21.57 1.13 13.00
C THR A 149 21.17 1.56 11.59
N LEU A 150 22.12 1.51 10.67
CA LEU A 150 21.84 1.79 9.26
C LEU A 150 20.77 0.84 8.70
N GLU A 151 20.81 -0.43 9.10
CA GLU A 151 19.80 -1.42 8.73
C GLU A 151 18.40 -1.02 9.23
N THR A 152 18.28 -0.54 10.47
CA THR A 152 17.02 -0.03 11.01
C THR A 152 16.51 1.18 10.19
N ILE A 153 17.40 2.14 9.93
CA ILE A 153 17.07 3.36 9.16
C ILE A 153 16.56 2.97 7.77
N GLN A 154 17.19 2.01 7.11
CA GLN A 154 16.79 1.52 5.79
C GLN A 154 15.47 0.75 5.84
N THR A 155 15.32 -0.18 6.80
CA THR A 155 14.10 -1.00 6.97
C THR A 155 12.86 -0.15 7.20
N PHE A 156 12.99 0.88 8.03
CA PHE A 156 11.89 1.81 8.32
C PHE A 156 11.78 2.96 7.29
N LYS A 157 12.64 2.97 6.25
CA LYS A 157 12.70 4.02 5.23
C LYS A 157 12.76 5.43 5.84
N MET A 158 13.49 5.56 6.95
CA MET A 158 13.65 6.87 7.58
C MET A 158 14.34 7.84 6.62
N GLY A 159 13.97 9.12 6.68
CA GLY A 159 14.47 10.13 5.76
C GLY A 159 14.65 11.49 6.42
N LEU A 160 14.99 12.49 5.61
CA LEU A 160 15.14 13.88 6.03
C LEU A 160 14.40 14.82 5.08
N ALA A 161 13.49 15.62 5.61
CA ALA A 161 12.94 16.79 4.94
C ALA A 161 13.87 17.98 5.18
N LEU A 162 14.33 18.61 4.10
CA LEU A 162 15.24 19.74 4.12
C LEU A 162 14.55 21.03 4.66
N LYS A 163 15.34 22.09 4.89
CA LYS A 163 14.83 23.38 5.38
C LYS A 163 13.96 24.10 4.34
N ASP A 164 14.30 24.00 3.07
CA ASP A 164 13.52 24.58 2.00
C ASP A 164 12.21 23.80 1.80
N ARG A 165 11.11 24.53 1.72
CA ARG A 165 9.74 24.00 1.67
C ARG A 165 9.22 23.83 0.25
N THR A 166 10.08 23.63 -0.72
CA THR A 166 9.72 23.51 -2.14
C THR A 166 10.19 22.23 -2.81
N TYR A 167 11.01 21.41 -2.13
CA TYR A 167 11.62 20.24 -2.75
C TYR A 167 10.59 19.18 -3.15
N VAL A 168 9.70 18.79 -2.24
CA VAL A 168 8.68 17.77 -2.53
C VAL A 168 7.62 18.34 -3.47
N THR A 169 7.24 19.61 -3.30
CA THR A 169 6.36 20.31 -4.23
C THR A 169 6.92 20.30 -5.65
N ASN A 170 8.20 20.57 -5.84
CA ASN A 170 8.85 20.52 -7.15
C ASN A 170 8.97 19.09 -7.70
N LEU A 171 9.23 18.11 -6.85
CA LEU A 171 9.23 16.70 -7.23
C LEU A 171 7.85 16.28 -7.76
N MET A 172 6.76 16.76 -7.15
CA MET A 172 5.40 16.42 -7.56
C MET A 172 4.98 17.04 -8.91
N LYS A 173 5.71 18.02 -9.43
CA LYS A 173 5.49 18.50 -10.82
C LYS A 173 5.70 17.40 -11.87
N GLN A 174 6.39 16.32 -11.51
CA GLN A 174 6.60 15.15 -12.36
C GLN A 174 5.49 14.08 -12.19
N ILE A 175 4.60 14.25 -11.21
CA ILE A 175 3.48 13.36 -10.93
C ILE A 175 2.19 14.14 -11.22
N PRO A 176 1.27 13.61 -12.04
CA PRO A 176 0.06 14.33 -12.41
C PRO A 176 -0.96 14.36 -11.25
N LEU A 177 -0.66 15.14 -10.20
CA LEU A 177 -1.61 15.44 -9.13
C LEU A 177 -2.45 16.66 -9.49
N THR A 178 -3.75 16.56 -9.31
CA THR A 178 -4.63 17.75 -9.36
C THR A 178 -4.41 18.62 -8.12
N PRO A 179 -4.73 19.93 -8.17
CA PRO A 179 -4.68 20.79 -6.98
C PRO A 179 -5.46 20.23 -5.78
N GLN A 180 -6.62 19.64 -6.03
CA GLN A 180 -7.41 18.96 -5.00
C GLN A 180 -6.65 17.78 -4.38
N GLN A 181 -6.01 16.93 -5.18
CA GLN A 181 -5.20 15.81 -4.69
C GLN A 181 -3.97 16.29 -3.90
N MET A 182 -3.36 17.40 -4.30
CA MET A 182 -2.27 18.01 -3.51
C MET A 182 -2.75 18.41 -2.12
N GLU A 183 -3.89 19.09 -2.03
CA GLU A 183 -4.50 19.49 -0.76
C GLU A 183 -4.89 18.26 0.09
N GLU A 184 -5.56 17.29 -0.50
CA GLU A 184 -6.00 16.06 0.17
C GLU A 184 -4.85 15.14 0.59
N SER A 185 -3.67 15.26 -0.02
CA SER A 185 -2.51 14.40 0.29
C SER A 185 -1.99 14.56 1.71
N GLY A 186 -2.15 15.75 2.31
CA GLY A 186 -1.53 16.08 3.59
C GLY A 186 0.01 16.23 3.53
N LEU A 187 0.61 16.23 2.33
CA LEU A 187 2.03 16.51 2.10
C LEU A 187 2.32 17.99 1.95
N PHE A 188 1.31 18.79 1.57
CA PHE A 188 1.44 20.19 1.21
C PHE A 188 0.52 21.08 2.02
N ILE A 189 0.84 22.37 2.00
CA ILE A 189 0.02 23.45 2.54
C ILE A 189 -0.21 24.45 1.40
N ALA A 190 -1.48 24.76 1.13
CA ALA A 190 -1.83 25.80 0.16
C ALA A 190 -1.36 27.18 0.67
N ARG A 191 -0.73 27.98 -0.19
CA ARG A 191 -0.25 29.33 0.10
C ARG A 191 -0.26 30.20 -1.14
N ASN A 192 -1.08 31.27 -1.16
CA ASN A 192 -1.12 32.27 -2.25
C ASN A 192 -1.21 31.63 -3.65
N ASP A 193 -2.22 30.81 -3.89
CA ASP A 193 -2.46 30.07 -5.15
C ASP A 193 -1.37 29.05 -5.56
N ASP A 194 -0.44 28.72 -4.65
CA ASP A 194 0.59 27.70 -4.83
C ASP A 194 0.63 26.75 -3.61
N PHE A 195 1.50 25.76 -3.66
CA PHE A 195 1.72 24.80 -2.60
C PHE A 195 3.14 24.85 -2.07
N ILE A 196 3.29 24.65 -0.77
CA ILE A 196 4.58 24.46 -0.11
C ILE A 196 4.59 23.16 0.66
N ASP A 197 5.77 22.60 0.90
CA ASP A 197 5.95 21.36 1.65
C ASP A 197 5.48 21.55 3.09
N ARG A 198 4.63 20.63 3.57
CA ARG A 198 4.16 20.59 4.95
C ARG A 198 5.28 20.22 5.90
N PHE A 199 6.08 19.21 5.49
CA PHE A 199 7.21 18.73 6.29
C PHE A 199 8.50 19.41 5.81
N TYR A 200 9.17 20.07 6.72
CA TYR A 200 10.47 20.69 6.47
C TYR A 200 11.32 20.62 7.74
N HIS A 201 12.63 20.53 7.57
CA HIS A 201 13.61 20.47 8.66
C HIS A 201 13.27 19.40 9.72
N ARG A 202 12.87 18.20 9.24
CA ARG A 202 12.43 17.10 10.11
C ARG A 202 12.98 15.76 9.64
N ILE A 203 13.34 14.92 10.60
CA ILE A 203 13.55 13.50 10.39
C ILE A 203 12.17 12.90 10.08
N MET A 204 12.06 12.21 8.95
CA MET A 204 10.81 11.68 8.43
C MET A 204 10.72 10.19 8.69
N ILE A 205 9.61 9.77 9.25
CA ILE A 205 9.27 8.36 9.51
C ILE A 205 8.01 8.04 8.68
N PRO A 206 8.13 7.26 7.61
CA PRO A 206 6.97 6.85 6.82
C PRO A 206 6.03 5.95 7.63
N LEU A 207 4.73 6.18 7.47
CA LEU A 207 3.68 5.35 8.02
C LEU A 207 3.09 4.52 6.88
N ARG A 208 3.14 3.18 7.02
CA ARG A 208 2.79 2.24 5.96
C ARG A 208 1.51 1.48 6.30
N ASN A 209 0.68 1.27 5.30
CA ASN A 209 -0.50 0.43 5.43
C ASN A 209 -0.13 -1.07 5.51
N GLU A 210 -1.13 -1.93 5.64
CA GLU A 210 -0.94 -3.40 5.73
C GLU A 210 -0.22 -4.00 4.52
N GLN A 211 -0.29 -3.36 3.35
CA GLN A 211 0.40 -3.77 2.13
C GLN A 211 1.84 -3.21 2.03
N GLY A 212 2.29 -2.47 3.04
CA GLY A 212 3.61 -1.84 3.06
C GLY A 212 3.73 -0.55 2.25
N LYS A 213 2.61 0.01 1.74
CA LYS A 213 2.58 1.27 1.01
C LYS A 213 2.62 2.46 1.96
N VAL A 214 3.40 3.46 1.64
CA VAL A 214 3.47 4.70 2.43
C VAL A 214 2.19 5.50 2.22
N ILE A 215 1.51 5.83 3.31
CA ILE A 215 0.21 6.52 3.31
C ILE A 215 0.20 7.79 4.17
N ALA A 216 1.23 8.01 4.97
CA ALA A 216 1.38 9.18 5.84
C ALA A 216 2.83 9.29 6.35
N PHE A 217 3.10 10.33 7.12
CA PHE A 217 4.39 10.56 7.76
C PHE A 217 4.25 11.04 9.20
N SER A 218 5.25 10.69 10.01
CA SER A 218 5.57 11.36 11.28
C SER A 218 6.90 12.07 11.12
N GLY A 219 6.94 13.38 11.31
CA GLY A 219 8.13 14.20 11.19
C GLY A 219 8.61 14.69 12.55
N ARG A 220 9.81 14.31 12.97
CA ARG A 220 10.46 14.81 14.19
C ARG A 220 11.41 15.95 13.84
N ILE A 221 11.29 17.08 14.53
CA ILE A 221 12.25 18.19 14.37
C ILE A 221 13.68 17.73 14.63
N LEU A 222 14.63 18.16 13.80
CA LEU A 222 16.04 17.83 13.99
C LEU A 222 16.58 18.69 15.17
N PRO A 223 17.02 18.07 16.28
CA PRO A 223 17.56 18.81 17.42
C PRO A 223 18.93 19.43 17.07
N ASN A 224 19.29 20.49 17.78
CA ASN A 224 20.60 21.14 17.72
C ASN A 224 20.95 21.87 16.41
N ASP A 225 19.97 22.28 15.64
CA ASP A 225 20.20 23.26 14.58
C ASP A 225 19.87 24.65 15.18
N GLU A 226 20.87 25.33 15.74
CA GLU A 226 20.73 26.56 16.53
C GLU A 226 20.05 27.71 15.75
N GLU A 227 19.93 27.59 14.43
CA GLU A 227 19.38 28.64 13.55
C GLU A 227 17.85 28.60 13.42
N MET A 228 17.13 27.60 13.93
CA MET A 228 15.72 27.37 13.56
C MET A 228 14.83 26.77 14.66
N VAL A 229 15.14 26.98 15.93
CA VAL A 229 14.17 26.60 16.96
C VAL A 229 13.25 27.81 17.19
N ASP A 230 12.19 27.89 16.36
CA ASP A 230 11.00 28.58 16.83
C ASP A 230 10.47 27.73 18.01
N GLU A 231 10.55 28.28 19.22
CA GLU A 231 10.10 27.60 20.45
C GLU A 231 8.62 27.14 20.39
N GLN A 232 7.88 27.60 19.38
CA GLN A 232 6.49 27.25 19.12
C GLN A 232 6.32 26.03 18.21
N GLU A 233 7.37 25.52 17.56
CA GLU A 233 7.25 24.35 16.70
C GLU A 233 7.12 23.05 17.49
N ALA A 234 6.08 22.28 17.19
CA ALA A 234 5.86 20.97 17.81
C ALA A 234 7.02 20.00 17.50
N LYS A 235 7.55 19.34 18.54
CA LYS A 235 8.62 18.35 18.44
C LYS A 235 8.31 17.25 17.42
N TYR A 236 7.04 16.82 17.33
CA TYR A 236 6.54 15.89 16.33
C TYR A 236 5.40 16.54 15.55
N LEU A 237 5.46 16.39 14.25
CA LEU A 237 4.38 16.75 13.32
C LEU A 237 3.95 15.49 12.59
N ASN A 238 2.70 15.08 12.78
CA ASN A 238 2.12 13.94 12.08
C ASN A 238 1.26 14.42 10.91
N SER A 239 1.10 13.56 9.89
CA SER A 239 0.09 13.77 8.85
C SER A 239 -1.29 13.98 9.47
N SER A 240 -2.11 14.83 8.85
CA SER A 240 -3.54 14.94 9.12
C SER A 240 -4.28 13.69 8.64
N GLU A 241 -5.55 13.57 8.99
CA GLU A 241 -6.47 12.62 8.33
C GLU A 241 -6.52 12.93 6.83
N THR A 242 -6.45 11.88 6.00
CA THR A 242 -6.49 11.99 4.53
C THR A 242 -7.36 10.87 3.97
N PRO A 243 -7.74 10.90 2.68
CA PRO A 243 -8.47 9.79 2.07
C PRO A 243 -7.75 8.43 2.17
N ILE A 244 -6.42 8.42 2.35
CA ILE A 244 -5.60 7.19 2.45
C ILE A 244 -5.09 6.91 3.86
N PHE A 245 -5.30 7.81 4.83
CA PHE A 245 -4.77 7.67 6.19
C PHE A 245 -5.79 8.04 7.26
N ASN A 246 -6.15 7.09 8.12
CA ASN A 246 -7.00 7.28 9.28
C ASN A 246 -6.23 6.87 10.54
N LYS A 247 -5.92 7.84 11.41
CA LYS A 247 -5.14 7.62 12.65
C LYS A 247 -5.76 6.60 13.58
N ARG A 248 -7.10 6.55 13.65
CA ARG A 248 -7.82 5.64 14.56
C ARG A 248 -7.78 4.20 14.11
N GLN A 249 -7.52 3.96 12.82
CA GLN A 249 -7.48 2.63 12.20
C GLN A 249 -6.04 2.21 11.85
N PHE A 250 -5.06 3.06 12.16
CA PHE A 250 -3.67 2.83 11.81
C PHE A 250 -2.89 2.18 12.97
N LEU A 251 -2.21 1.10 12.66
CA LEU A 251 -1.25 0.45 13.57
C LEU A 251 0.17 0.55 12.98
N PHE A 252 1.03 1.27 13.69
CA PHE A 252 2.42 1.47 13.26
C PHE A 252 3.17 0.14 13.15
N ASN A 253 3.93 -0.03 12.06
CA ASN A 253 4.77 -1.19 11.79
C ASN A 253 4.03 -2.53 11.63
N TYR A 254 2.71 -2.50 11.47
CA TYR A 254 1.92 -3.74 11.33
C TYR A 254 2.31 -4.53 10.06
N ASP A 255 2.66 -3.86 8.98
CA ASP A 255 3.11 -4.47 7.72
C ASP A 255 4.32 -5.41 7.92
N LEU A 256 5.29 -5.03 8.75
CA LEU A 256 6.46 -5.86 9.08
C LEU A 256 6.16 -6.86 10.20
N ALA A 257 5.34 -6.49 11.18
CA ALA A 257 5.07 -7.31 12.36
C ALA A 257 4.04 -8.42 12.12
N LYS A 258 3.12 -8.27 11.16
CA LYS A 258 1.98 -9.18 10.95
C LYS A 258 2.37 -10.66 10.81
N SER A 259 3.50 -10.96 10.17
CA SER A 259 3.98 -12.35 10.04
C SER A 259 4.42 -12.92 11.39
N ALA A 260 5.16 -12.15 12.20
CA ALA A 260 5.58 -12.55 13.53
C ALA A 260 4.38 -12.70 14.47
N ILE A 261 3.45 -11.77 14.43
CA ILE A 261 2.19 -11.82 15.21
C ILE A 261 1.40 -13.08 14.89
N ARG A 262 1.23 -13.42 13.60
CA ARG A 262 0.55 -14.65 13.19
C ARG A 262 1.24 -15.92 13.67
N LYS A 263 2.58 -15.95 13.68
CA LYS A 263 3.35 -17.11 14.13
C LYS A 263 3.31 -17.30 15.65
N SER A 264 3.38 -16.21 16.41
CA SER A 264 3.41 -16.23 17.88
C SER A 264 2.03 -16.25 18.53
N GLY A 265 1.00 -15.77 17.82
CA GLY A 265 -0.35 -15.54 18.38
C GLY A 265 -0.39 -14.41 19.42
N GLN A 266 0.67 -13.60 19.49
CA GLN A 266 0.85 -12.54 20.48
C GLN A 266 1.29 -11.24 19.83
N VAL A 267 0.88 -10.12 20.40
CA VAL A 267 1.35 -8.77 20.05
C VAL A 267 1.63 -8.01 21.34
N VAL A 268 2.73 -7.23 21.32
CA VAL A 268 3.05 -6.26 22.36
C VAL A 268 2.81 -4.89 21.77
N LEU A 269 1.95 -4.10 22.41
CA LEU A 269 1.59 -2.74 22.01
C LEU A 269 2.28 -1.71 22.89
#